data_16292472cd6daf90f90dcb9b36b5d582
#
_entry.id   16292472cd6daf90f90dcb9b36b5d582
#
_cell.length_a   1.000
_cell.length_b   1.000
_cell.length_c   1.000
_cell.angle_alpha   90.00
_cell.angle_beta   90.00
_cell.angle_gamma   90.00
#
_symmetry.space_group_name_H-M   'P 1'
#
loop_
_entity.id
_entity.type
_entity.pdbx_description
1 polymer ?
#
loop_
_entity_poly.entity_id
_entity_poly.type
_entity_poly.pdbx_seq_one_letter_code
_entity_poly.pdbx_strand_id
1 'polypeptide(L)'
;MPLILTVILPLLSMISLFTLLHFYKKKEKFNMDIEAINYVKTIENERLYKLFKIITTIGDPTTIVIMTIVVSFIFYRNNYFKEGIFFLINIVGVWLFNELLKLIYRRERPSIKLFKVRGYSLPSGHAMVFMAYSIISIYFIFDKIGINLITCIITGIIVILNIGVGLSRVYFRVHYLSDIIAGWYAGIVWICLSIPIYRFYY
;
A
#
# COMPACT_ATOMS: atom_id res chain seq x y z
N MET A 1 3.62 26.84 -3.88
CA MET A 1 2.76 26.13 -2.90
C MET A 1 3.07 26.66 -1.49
N PRO A 2 2.11 26.77 -0.57
CA PRO A 2 2.39 27.22 0.78
C PRO A 2 3.30 26.24 1.53
N LEU A 3 4.26 26.77 2.32
CA LEU A 3 5.24 26.00 3.10
C LEU A 3 4.59 24.90 3.97
N ILE A 4 3.37 25.13 4.44
CA ILE A 4 2.59 24.18 5.23
C ILE A 4 2.36 22.89 4.45
N LEU A 5 1.96 22.94 3.18
CA LEU A 5 1.62 21.76 2.38
C LEU A 5 2.86 21.01 1.87
N THR A 6 3.97 21.74 1.65
CA THR A 6 5.18 21.14 1.06
C THR A 6 6.17 20.60 2.07
N VAL A 7 6.18 21.12 3.29
CA VAL A 7 7.17 20.76 4.32
C VAL A 7 6.52 20.31 5.62
N ILE A 8 5.63 21.13 6.19
CA ILE A 8 5.11 20.88 7.54
C ILE A 8 4.22 19.62 7.56
N LEU A 9 3.26 19.51 6.65
CA LEU A 9 2.34 18.36 6.62
C LEU A 9 3.07 17.03 6.37
N PRO A 10 4.00 16.92 5.40
CA PRO A 10 4.83 15.73 5.25
C PRO A 10 5.63 15.35 6.50
N LEU A 11 6.27 16.32 7.17
CA LEU A 11 7.03 16.06 8.40
C LEU A 11 6.13 15.54 9.53
N LEU A 12 4.99 16.18 9.77
CA LEU A 12 4.02 15.72 10.77
C LEU A 12 3.49 14.32 10.45
N SER A 13 3.23 14.02 9.19
CA SER A 13 2.78 12.68 8.78
C SER A 13 3.86 11.61 9.00
N MET A 14 5.13 11.93 8.79
CA MET A 14 6.24 11.01 9.12
C MET A 14 6.36 10.78 10.62
N ILE A 15 6.31 11.83 11.44
CA ILE A 15 6.38 11.71 12.90
C ILE A 15 5.22 10.84 13.40
N SER A 16 4.01 11.08 12.92
CA SER A 16 2.83 10.28 13.31
C SER A 16 2.92 8.82 12.85
N LEU A 17 3.51 8.54 11.67
CA LEU A 17 3.76 7.19 11.20
C LEU A 17 4.72 6.44 12.14
N PHE A 18 5.87 7.03 12.47
CA PHE A 18 6.83 6.40 13.36
C PHE A 18 6.27 6.18 14.76
N THR A 19 5.48 7.12 15.27
CA THR A 19 4.77 6.97 16.56
C THR A 19 3.78 5.81 16.51
N LEU A 20 2.96 5.70 15.46
CA LEU A 20 2.02 4.60 15.25
C LEU A 20 2.73 3.24 15.19
N LEU A 21 3.78 3.14 14.38
CA LEU A 21 4.53 1.90 14.21
C LEU A 21 5.24 1.47 15.50
N HIS A 22 5.79 2.43 16.26
CA HIS A 22 6.38 2.17 17.56
C HIS A 22 5.35 1.63 18.57
N PHE A 23 4.17 2.25 18.61
CA PHE A 23 3.05 1.79 19.44
C PHE A 23 2.61 0.37 19.04
N TYR A 24 2.50 0.07 17.74
CA TYR A 24 2.11 -1.25 17.24
C TYR A 24 3.14 -2.33 17.56
N LYS A 25 4.43 -2.01 17.50
CA LYS A 25 5.48 -2.93 17.92
C LYS A 25 5.41 -3.24 19.40
N LYS A 26 5.25 -2.21 20.26
CA LYS A 26 5.25 -2.37 21.72
C LYS A 26 4.11 -3.25 22.22
N LYS A 27 2.96 -3.21 21.58
CA LYS A 27 1.77 -3.96 22.02
C LYS A 27 1.72 -5.42 21.52
N GLU A 28 2.62 -5.83 20.62
CA GLU A 28 2.67 -7.14 19.95
C GLU A 28 1.37 -7.57 19.26
N LYS A 29 0.23 -7.62 19.96
CA LYS A 29 -1.10 -7.98 19.43
C LYS A 29 -2.18 -7.07 20.01
N PHE A 30 -3.11 -6.65 19.18
CA PHE A 30 -4.31 -5.89 19.58
C PHE A 30 -5.51 -6.84 19.63
N ASN A 31 -6.55 -6.48 20.40
CA ASN A 31 -7.80 -7.24 20.41
C ASN A 31 -8.37 -7.39 19.00
N MET A 32 -8.35 -6.31 18.20
CA MET A 32 -8.78 -6.34 16.80
C MET A 32 -8.00 -7.34 15.94
N ASP A 33 -6.72 -7.59 16.23
CA ASP A 33 -5.90 -8.57 15.49
C ASP A 33 -6.37 -10.00 15.80
N ILE A 34 -6.68 -10.27 17.08
CA ILE A 34 -7.15 -11.57 17.55
C ILE A 34 -8.57 -11.83 17.03
N GLU A 35 -9.45 -10.84 17.14
CA GLU A 35 -10.83 -10.91 16.68
C GLU A 35 -10.90 -11.13 15.16
N ALA A 36 -10.10 -10.38 14.38
CA ALA A 36 -10.04 -10.54 12.93
C ALA A 36 -9.56 -11.95 12.52
N ILE A 37 -8.54 -12.48 13.18
CA ILE A 37 -8.04 -13.85 12.92
C ILE A 37 -9.11 -14.89 13.29
N ASN A 38 -9.80 -14.73 14.43
CA ASN A 38 -10.85 -15.65 14.85
C ASN A 38 -12.05 -15.58 13.88
N TYR A 39 -12.48 -14.39 13.49
CA TYR A 39 -13.55 -14.21 12.50
C TYR A 39 -13.22 -14.88 11.17
N VAL A 40 -12.00 -14.69 10.65
CA VAL A 40 -11.57 -15.33 9.40
C VAL A 40 -11.69 -16.86 9.47
N LYS A 41 -11.37 -17.48 10.60
CA LYS A 41 -11.53 -18.93 10.78
C LYS A 41 -12.99 -19.40 10.65
N THR A 42 -13.96 -18.57 11.05
CA THR A 42 -15.38 -18.93 10.98
C THR A 42 -15.96 -18.87 9.57
N ILE A 43 -15.40 -17.98 8.72
CA ILE A 43 -15.87 -17.78 7.34
C ILE A 43 -15.03 -18.53 6.29
N GLU A 44 -13.97 -19.24 6.72
CA GLU A 44 -13.04 -19.92 5.81
C GLU A 44 -13.76 -21.00 5.00
N ASN A 45 -13.71 -20.87 3.66
CA ASN A 45 -14.24 -21.86 2.73
C ASN A 45 -13.48 -21.78 1.39
N GLU A 46 -13.67 -22.81 0.55
CA GLU A 46 -12.94 -22.93 -0.73
C GLU A 46 -13.23 -21.79 -1.71
N ARG A 47 -14.46 -21.26 -1.74
CA ARG A 47 -14.84 -20.15 -2.64
C ARG A 47 -14.12 -18.86 -2.25
N LEU A 48 -14.15 -18.50 -0.96
CA LEU A 48 -13.45 -17.33 -0.44
C LEU A 48 -11.94 -17.49 -0.56
N TYR A 49 -11.40 -18.70 -0.35
CA TYR A 49 -9.99 -18.97 -0.57
C TYR A 49 -9.56 -18.65 -2.01
N LYS A 50 -10.30 -19.15 -3.01
CA LYS A 50 -10.04 -18.88 -4.43
C LYS A 50 -10.16 -17.38 -4.76
N LEU A 51 -11.20 -16.72 -4.24
CA LEU A 51 -11.42 -15.29 -4.43
C LEU A 51 -10.25 -14.46 -3.87
N PHE A 52 -9.91 -14.67 -2.60
CA PHE A 52 -8.81 -13.93 -1.99
C PHE A 52 -7.44 -14.29 -2.60
N LYS A 53 -7.27 -15.50 -3.12
CA LYS A 53 -6.06 -15.88 -3.85
C LYS A 53 -5.90 -15.07 -5.13
N ILE A 54 -6.99 -14.83 -5.88
CA ILE A 54 -6.96 -13.96 -7.07
C ILE A 54 -6.70 -12.51 -6.67
N ILE A 55 -7.41 -12.00 -5.65
CA ILE A 55 -7.26 -10.61 -5.20
C ILE A 55 -5.84 -10.33 -4.70
N THR A 56 -5.23 -11.26 -3.93
CA THR A 56 -3.89 -11.02 -3.37
C THR A 56 -2.82 -10.93 -4.45
N THR A 57 -2.97 -11.64 -5.60
CA THR A 57 -2.00 -11.58 -6.70
C THR A 57 -1.87 -10.19 -7.30
N ILE A 58 -2.91 -9.33 -7.20
CA ILE A 58 -2.84 -7.94 -7.66
C ILE A 58 -1.81 -7.15 -6.85
N GLY A 59 -1.68 -7.42 -5.56
CA GLY A 59 -0.71 -6.80 -4.66
C GLY A 59 0.64 -7.51 -4.58
N ASP A 60 0.86 -8.59 -5.31
CA ASP A 60 2.12 -9.32 -5.31
C ASP A 60 3.25 -8.47 -5.96
N PRO A 61 4.50 -8.55 -5.46
CA PRO A 61 5.62 -7.78 -5.99
C PRO A 61 5.80 -7.93 -7.50
N THR A 62 5.65 -9.16 -8.03
CA THR A 62 5.78 -9.43 -9.47
C THR A 62 4.70 -8.69 -10.27
N THR A 63 3.45 -8.73 -9.83
CA THR A 63 2.33 -8.03 -10.49
C THR A 63 2.54 -6.51 -10.45
N ILE A 64 2.94 -5.97 -9.30
CA ILE A 64 3.24 -4.53 -9.15
C ILE A 64 4.37 -4.10 -10.08
N VAL A 65 5.44 -4.89 -10.20
CA VAL A 65 6.54 -4.60 -11.13
C VAL A 65 6.05 -4.56 -12.57
N ILE A 66 5.29 -5.59 -13.00
CA ILE A 66 4.75 -5.65 -14.37
C ILE A 66 3.83 -4.45 -14.62
N MET A 67 2.89 -4.17 -13.72
CA MET A 67 1.97 -3.03 -13.84
C MET A 67 2.73 -1.69 -13.89
N THR A 68 3.79 -1.54 -13.09
CA THR A 68 4.62 -0.33 -13.07
C THR A 68 5.34 -0.13 -14.41
N ILE A 69 5.91 -1.20 -14.98
CA ILE A 69 6.56 -1.15 -16.29
C ILE A 69 5.55 -0.76 -17.38
N VAL A 70 4.36 -1.39 -17.38
CA VAL A 70 3.31 -1.10 -18.35
C VAL A 70 2.85 0.37 -18.27
N VAL A 71 2.58 0.88 -17.07
CA VAL A 71 2.16 2.27 -16.85
C VAL A 71 3.27 3.24 -17.27
N SER A 72 4.52 2.97 -16.89
CA SER A 72 5.67 3.82 -17.29
C SER A 72 5.87 3.81 -18.81
N PHE A 73 5.65 2.68 -19.48
CA PHE A 73 5.68 2.59 -20.94
C PHE A 73 4.55 3.37 -21.61
N ILE A 74 3.32 3.34 -21.04
CA ILE A 74 2.20 4.15 -21.52
C ILE A 74 2.55 5.64 -21.42
N PHE A 75 3.11 6.10 -20.33
CA PHE A 75 3.59 7.48 -20.17
C PHE A 75 4.66 7.83 -21.22
N TYR A 76 5.63 6.95 -21.41
CA TYR A 76 6.68 7.12 -22.43
C TYR A 76 6.08 7.29 -23.83
N ARG A 77 5.15 6.43 -24.23
CA ARG A 77 4.48 6.47 -25.54
C ARG A 77 3.67 7.76 -25.79
N ASN A 78 3.18 8.38 -24.72
CA ASN A 78 2.41 9.63 -24.77
C ASN A 78 3.26 10.88 -24.52
N ASN A 79 4.59 10.80 -24.57
CA ASN A 79 5.56 11.87 -24.29
C ASN A 79 5.51 12.44 -22.86
N TYR A 80 4.99 11.69 -21.89
CA TYR A 80 4.98 12.01 -20.46
C TYR A 80 6.18 11.35 -19.75
N PHE A 81 7.40 11.62 -20.22
CA PHE A 81 8.62 10.94 -19.72
C PHE A 81 8.85 11.16 -18.24
N LYS A 82 8.62 12.39 -17.76
CA LYS A 82 8.84 12.77 -16.36
C LYS A 82 7.90 12.02 -15.42
N GLU A 83 6.63 11.90 -15.82
CA GLU A 83 5.60 11.15 -15.11
C GLU A 83 5.95 9.65 -15.02
N GLY A 84 6.39 9.07 -16.12
CA GLY A 84 6.80 7.67 -16.17
C GLY A 84 7.99 7.37 -15.27
N ILE A 85 9.02 8.22 -15.29
CA ILE A 85 10.20 8.10 -14.42
C ILE A 85 9.80 8.30 -12.96
N PHE A 86 9.01 9.32 -12.66
CA PHE A 86 8.53 9.56 -11.31
C PHE A 86 7.70 8.41 -10.77
N PHE A 87 6.80 7.84 -11.60
CA PHE A 87 6.00 6.67 -11.24
C PHE A 87 6.89 5.48 -10.85
N LEU A 88 7.90 5.16 -11.70
CA LEU A 88 8.84 4.09 -11.46
C LEU A 88 9.63 4.29 -10.16
N ILE A 89 10.27 5.46 -10.01
CA ILE A 89 11.07 5.79 -8.82
C ILE A 89 10.19 5.72 -7.55
N ASN A 90 8.94 6.16 -7.64
CA ASN A 90 8.02 6.17 -6.50
C ASN A 90 7.70 4.77 -6.01
N ILE A 91 7.42 3.82 -6.93
CA ILE A 91 7.08 2.44 -6.57
C ILE A 91 8.31 1.69 -6.04
N VAL A 92 9.48 1.87 -6.64
CA VAL A 92 10.73 1.31 -6.10
C VAL A 92 11.03 1.89 -4.71
N GLY A 93 10.86 3.19 -4.54
CA GLY A 93 11.11 3.87 -3.28
C GLY A 93 10.19 3.42 -2.15
N VAL A 94 8.88 3.29 -2.39
CA VAL A 94 7.94 2.79 -1.37
C VAL A 94 8.23 1.34 -0.99
N TRP A 95 8.64 0.51 -1.94
CA TRP A 95 9.05 -0.86 -1.66
C TRP A 95 10.29 -0.90 -0.77
N LEU A 96 11.34 -0.14 -1.09
CA LEU A 96 12.56 -0.03 -0.26
C LEU A 96 12.23 0.51 1.13
N PHE A 97 11.36 1.51 1.23
CA PHE A 97 10.91 2.07 2.49
C PHE A 97 10.15 1.04 3.34
N ASN A 98 9.31 0.21 2.72
CA ASN A 98 8.65 -0.90 3.42
C ASN A 98 9.65 -1.90 4.00
N GLU A 99 10.67 -2.31 3.23
CA GLU A 99 11.68 -3.24 3.73
C GLU A 99 12.51 -2.62 4.86
N LEU A 100 12.85 -1.32 4.77
CA LEU A 100 13.52 -0.59 5.85
C LEU A 100 12.67 -0.59 7.13
N LEU A 101 11.39 -0.26 7.05
CA LEU A 101 10.49 -0.28 8.20
C LEU A 101 10.40 -1.67 8.84
N LYS A 102 10.33 -2.73 8.04
CA LYS A 102 10.34 -4.12 8.55
C LYS A 102 11.62 -4.44 9.33
N LEU A 103 12.78 -4.00 8.83
CA LEU A 103 14.06 -4.21 9.52
C LEU A 103 14.14 -3.45 10.85
N ILE A 104 13.50 -2.27 10.93
CA ILE A 104 13.45 -1.46 12.17
C ILE A 104 12.50 -2.10 13.20
N TYR A 105 11.29 -2.44 12.78
CA TYR A 105 10.22 -2.84 13.72
C TYR A 105 10.21 -4.34 14.04
N ARG A 106 10.66 -5.22 13.16
CA ARG A 106 10.87 -6.66 13.36
C ARG A 106 9.73 -7.39 14.07
N ARG A 107 8.46 -7.03 13.74
CA ARG A 107 7.28 -7.69 14.32
C ARG A 107 7.12 -9.08 13.73
N GLU A 108 6.87 -10.09 14.57
CA GLU A 108 6.61 -11.45 14.14
C GLU A 108 5.22 -11.58 13.46
N ARG A 109 5.11 -12.52 12.54
CA ARG A 109 3.86 -12.83 11.85
C ARG A 109 2.96 -13.74 12.70
N PRO A 110 1.64 -13.80 12.41
CA PRO A 110 0.76 -14.80 13.01
C PRO A 110 1.33 -16.22 12.88
N SER A 111 1.25 -17.01 13.95
CA SER A 111 1.76 -18.38 13.95
C SER A 111 0.96 -19.35 13.08
N ILE A 112 -0.33 -19.07 12.89
CA ILE A 112 -1.33 -19.92 12.21
C ILE A 112 -1.58 -19.53 10.74
N LYS A 113 -0.57 -19.07 10.05
CA LYS A 113 -0.62 -18.66 8.63
C LYS A 113 -0.91 -19.83 7.69
N LEU A 114 -1.70 -19.60 6.62
CA LEU A 114 -2.09 -20.62 5.64
C LEU A 114 -0.98 -21.00 4.67
N PHE A 115 0.05 -20.17 4.51
CA PHE A 115 1.24 -20.47 3.70
C PHE A 115 2.50 -19.80 4.26
N LYS A 116 3.64 -20.32 3.88
CA LYS A 116 4.94 -19.81 4.36
C LYS A 116 5.25 -18.46 3.71
N VAL A 117 5.49 -17.45 4.53
CA VAL A 117 5.96 -16.13 4.12
C VAL A 117 7.20 -15.79 4.93
N ARG A 118 8.22 -15.27 4.25
CA ARG A 118 9.49 -14.84 4.90
C ARG A 118 9.41 -13.41 5.43
N GLY A 119 10.31 -13.07 6.34
CA GLY A 119 10.49 -11.73 6.87
C GLY A 119 9.42 -11.30 7.89
N TYR A 120 9.55 -10.06 8.32
CA TYR A 120 8.71 -9.46 9.37
C TYR A 120 7.32 -9.05 8.88
N SER A 121 6.41 -8.82 9.84
CA SER A 121 5.00 -8.59 9.54
C SER A 121 4.64 -7.11 9.42
N LEU A 122 5.27 -6.21 10.16
CA LEU A 122 4.91 -4.79 10.25
C LEU A 122 5.88 -3.88 9.47
N PRO A 123 5.39 -3.00 8.60
CA PRO A 123 4.03 -2.95 8.05
C PRO A 123 3.83 -3.98 6.92
N SER A 124 2.56 -4.22 6.53
CA SER A 124 2.25 -5.11 5.40
C SER A 124 2.71 -4.50 4.07
N GLY A 125 3.61 -5.21 3.36
CA GLY A 125 4.11 -4.74 2.07
C GLY A 125 3.02 -4.67 0.98
N HIS A 126 2.15 -5.69 0.88
CA HIS A 126 1.02 -5.66 -0.06
C HIS A 126 0.11 -4.44 0.18
N ALA A 127 -0.23 -4.15 1.43
CA ALA A 127 -1.07 -3.00 1.77
C ALA A 127 -0.35 -1.67 1.47
N MET A 128 0.91 -1.53 1.86
CA MET A 128 1.67 -0.30 1.72
C MET A 128 1.98 0.05 0.26
N VAL A 129 2.56 -0.91 -0.48
CA VAL A 129 3.00 -0.67 -1.86
C VAL A 129 1.80 -0.50 -2.78
N PHE A 130 0.74 -1.32 -2.61
CA PHE A 130 -0.46 -1.19 -3.42
C PHE A 130 -1.28 0.07 -3.09
N MET A 131 -1.25 0.55 -1.83
CA MET A 131 -1.84 1.85 -1.47
C MET A 131 -1.11 3.00 -2.19
N ALA A 132 0.20 3.02 -2.14
CA ALA A 132 0.98 4.04 -2.83
C ALA A 132 0.77 3.98 -4.36
N TYR A 133 0.78 2.76 -4.94
CA TYR A 133 0.46 2.53 -6.35
C TYR A 133 -0.92 3.06 -6.72
N SER A 134 -1.92 2.79 -5.90
CA SER A 134 -3.30 3.23 -6.10
C SER A 134 -3.42 4.75 -6.11
N ILE A 135 -2.85 5.42 -5.10
CA ILE A 135 -2.95 6.89 -4.98
C ILE A 135 -2.23 7.61 -6.12
N ILE A 136 -1.01 7.17 -6.47
CA ILE A 136 -0.26 7.80 -7.57
C ILE A 136 -0.94 7.56 -8.93
N SER A 137 -1.56 6.38 -9.12
CA SER A 137 -2.35 6.09 -10.32
C SER A 137 -3.58 7.00 -10.41
N ILE A 138 -4.35 7.15 -9.33
CA ILE A 138 -5.50 8.04 -9.24
C ILE A 138 -5.08 9.49 -9.50
N TYR A 139 -3.96 9.93 -8.90
CA TYR A 139 -3.40 11.26 -9.11
C TYR A 139 -3.18 11.55 -10.60
N PHE A 140 -2.48 10.66 -11.31
CA PHE A 140 -2.21 10.86 -12.73
C PHE A 140 -3.44 10.65 -13.62
N ILE A 141 -4.38 9.79 -13.26
CA ILE A 141 -5.67 9.67 -13.97
C ILE A 141 -6.39 11.01 -13.94
N PHE A 142 -6.51 11.65 -12.78
CA PHE A 142 -7.17 12.95 -12.67
C PHE A 142 -6.35 14.08 -13.31
N ASP A 143 -5.03 14.05 -13.22
CA ASP A 143 -4.15 15.06 -13.81
C ASP A 143 -4.18 15.04 -15.35
N LYS A 144 -4.21 13.86 -15.98
CA LYS A 144 -4.13 13.72 -17.45
C LYS A 144 -5.50 13.60 -18.14
N ILE A 145 -6.49 13.04 -17.48
CA ILE A 145 -7.81 12.76 -18.08
C ILE A 145 -8.89 13.68 -17.51
N GLY A 146 -8.66 14.24 -16.31
CA GLY A 146 -9.62 15.05 -15.59
C GLY A 146 -10.64 14.24 -14.79
N ILE A 147 -11.49 14.95 -14.05
CA ILE A 147 -12.54 14.35 -13.22
C ILE A 147 -13.81 14.21 -14.07
N ASN A 148 -14.22 12.97 -14.32
CA ASN A 148 -15.45 12.63 -15.04
C ASN A 148 -16.01 11.30 -14.53
N LEU A 149 -17.18 10.88 -15.00
CA LEU A 149 -17.83 9.66 -14.53
C LEU A 149 -16.94 8.41 -14.66
N ILE A 150 -16.22 8.29 -15.78
CA ILE A 150 -15.35 7.13 -16.05
C ILE A 150 -14.18 7.10 -15.06
N THR A 151 -13.49 8.24 -14.86
CA THR A 151 -12.36 8.32 -13.91
C THR A 151 -12.82 8.12 -12.47
N CYS A 152 -14.03 8.54 -12.10
CA CYS A 152 -14.62 8.25 -10.79
C CYS A 152 -14.92 6.76 -10.60
N ILE A 153 -15.47 6.07 -11.62
CA ILE A 153 -15.70 4.63 -11.58
C ILE A 153 -14.37 3.85 -11.43
N ILE A 154 -13.37 4.20 -12.24
CA ILE A 154 -12.03 3.59 -12.16
C ILE A 154 -11.44 3.78 -10.76
N THR A 155 -11.55 4.99 -10.20
CA THR A 155 -11.09 5.28 -8.83
C THR A 155 -11.80 4.41 -7.80
N GLY A 156 -13.13 4.26 -7.92
CA GLY A 156 -13.92 3.38 -7.04
C GLY A 156 -13.43 1.93 -7.10
N ILE A 157 -13.18 1.40 -8.30
CA ILE A 157 -12.64 0.05 -8.50
C ILE A 157 -11.25 -0.09 -7.84
N ILE A 158 -10.35 0.88 -8.05
CA ILE A 158 -9.02 0.88 -7.44
C ILE A 158 -9.10 0.84 -5.90
N VAL A 159 -10.01 1.63 -5.31
CA VAL A 159 -10.21 1.67 -3.85
C VAL A 159 -10.73 0.32 -3.34
N ILE A 160 -11.72 -0.28 -4.00
CA ILE A 160 -12.25 -1.60 -3.64
C ILE A 160 -11.15 -2.67 -3.70
N LEU A 161 -10.35 -2.67 -4.77
CA LEU A 161 -9.23 -3.60 -4.91
C LEU A 161 -8.19 -3.40 -3.81
N ASN A 162 -7.90 -2.14 -3.43
CA ASN A 162 -6.95 -1.83 -2.37
C ASN A 162 -7.40 -2.42 -1.02
N ILE A 163 -8.67 -2.25 -0.67
CA ILE A 163 -9.28 -2.86 0.52
C ILE A 163 -9.19 -4.39 0.42
N GLY A 164 -9.57 -4.96 -0.73
CA GLY A 164 -9.54 -6.40 -0.96
C GLY A 164 -8.14 -7.01 -0.81
N VAL A 165 -7.11 -6.37 -1.40
CA VAL A 165 -5.71 -6.80 -1.26
C VAL A 165 -5.28 -6.77 0.21
N GLY A 166 -5.59 -5.71 0.95
CA GLY A 166 -5.29 -5.65 2.38
C GLY A 166 -5.97 -6.76 3.17
N LEU A 167 -7.30 -6.92 3.01
CA LEU A 167 -8.07 -7.95 3.71
C LEU A 167 -7.65 -9.37 3.36
N SER A 168 -7.20 -9.63 2.13
CA SER A 168 -6.67 -10.92 1.73
C SER A 168 -5.51 -11.39 2.62
N ARG A 169 -4.67 -10.46 3.08
CA ARG A 169 -3.51 -10.77 3.93
C ARG A 169 -3.93 -11.20 5.34
N VAL A 170 -5.04 -10.64 5.84
CA VAL A 170 -5.66 -11.06 7.10
C VAL A 170 -6.34 -12.43 6.90
N TYR A 171 -7.07 -12.62 5.79
CA TYR A 171 -7.70 -13.90 5.45
C TYR A 171 -6.69 -15.05 5.41
N PHE A 172 -5.55 -14.85 4.77
CA PHE A 172 -4.47 -15.84 4.76
C PHE A 172 -3.67 -15.91 6.07
N ARG A 173 -4.01 -15.07 7.07
CA ARG A 173 -3.34 -15.03 8.39
C ARG A 173 -1.83 -14.82 8.30
N VAL A 174 -1.36 -14.16 7.23
CA VAL A 174 0.06 -13.83 7.03
C VAL A 174 0.45 -12.48 7.60
N HIS A 175 -0.55 -11.65 7.93
CA HIS A 175 -0.45 -10.36 8.61
C HIS A 175 -1.58 -10.18 9.62
N TYR A 176 -1.34 -9.38 10.64
CA TYR A 176 -2.37 -8.87 11.53
C TYR A 176 -3.16 -7.74 10.86
N LEU A 177 -4.38 -7.47 11.32
CA LEU A 177 -5.18 -6.34 10.81
C LEU A 177 -4.47 -5.00 11.03
N SER A 178 -3.81 -4.84 12.19
CA SER A 178 -2.98 -3.67 12.49
C SER A 178 -1.82 -3.48 11.52
N ASP A 179 -1.19 -4.56 10.99
CA ASP A 179 -0.14 -4.46 9.97
C ASP A 179 -0.68 -3.89 8.65
N ILE A 180 -1.95 -4.20 8.32
CA ILE A 180 -2.61 -3.70 7.11
C ILE A 180 -2.90 -2.21 7.26
N ILE A 181 -3.50 -1.80 8.39
CA ILE A 181 -3.79 -0.39 8.67
C ILE A 181 -2.50 0.44 8.66
N ALA A 182 -1.45 -0.06 9.31
CA ALA A 182 -0.14 0.58 9.29
C ALA A 182 0.45 0.65 7.87
N GLY A 183 0.28 -0.39 7.06
CA GLY A 183 0.70 -0.42 5.67
C GLY A 183 -0.03 0.62 4.82
N TRP A 184 -1.34 0.68 4.88
CA TRP A 184 -2.12 1.71 4.19
C TRP A 184 -1.70 3.12 4.60
N TYR A 185 -1.57 3.36 5.89
CA TYR A 185 -1.13 4.66 6.40
C TYR A 185 0.28 5.02 5.92
N ALA A 186 1.23 4.09 5.97
CA ALA A 186 2.58 4.30 5.48
C ALA A 186 2.64 4.58 3.96
N GLY A 187 1.77 3.92 3.17
CA GLY A 187 1.61 4.19 1.74
C GLY A 187 1.09 5.62 1.47
N ILE A 188 0.09 6.07 2.24
CA ILE A 188 -0.43 7.45 2.18
C ILE A 188 0.68 8.46 2.52
N VAL A 189 1.39 8.24 3.63
CA VAL A 189 2.49 9.12 4.07
C VAL A 189 3.58 9.21 3.00
N TRP A 190 3.96 8.08 2.38
CA TRP A 190 4.92 8.06 1.28
C TRP A 190 4.51 8.97 0.12
N ILE A 191 3.24 8.90 -0.30
CA ILE A 191 2.72 9.74 -1.38
C ILE A 191 2.61 11.20 -0.97
N CYS A 192 2.22 11.50 0.28
CA CYS A 192 2.23 12.86 0.81
C CYS A 192 3.62 13.51 0.79
N LEU A 193 4.69 12.70 0.87
CA LEU A 193 6.08 13.18 0.73
C LEU A 193 6.46 13.37 -0.74
N SER A 194 6.13 12.42 -1.60
CA SER A 194 6.66 12.33 -2.96
C SER A 194 5.95 13.26 -3.95
N ILE A 195 4.63 13.44 -3.88
CA ILE A 195 3.91 14.32 -4.82
C ILE A 195 4.33 15.80 -4.70
N PRO A 196 4.50 16.41 -3.51
CA PRO A 196 5.01 17.77 -3.41
C PRO A 196 6.41 17.93 -4.01
N ILE A 197 7.30 16.94 -3.84
CA ILE A 197 8.63 16.94 -4.44
C ILE A 197 8.51 16.93 -5.97
N TYR A 198 7.67 16.06 -6.52
CA TYR A 198 7.41 16.02 -7.96
C TYR A 198 6.93 17.37 -8.48
N ARG A 199 5.94 17.98 -7.84
CA ARG A 199 5.39 19.29 -8.24
C ARG A 199 6.36 20.47 -8.07
N PHE A 200 7.38 20.31 -7.25
CA PHE A 200 8.40 21.36 -7.06
C PHE A 200 9.42 21.34 -8.19
N TYR A 201 9.78 20.15 -8.70
CA TYR A 201 10.80 20.01 -9.74
C TYR A 201 10.24 19.98 -11.17
N TYR A 202 8.93 19.80 -11.35
CA TYR A 202 8.28 19.67 -12.65
C TYR A 202 6.97 20.47 -12.74
#